data_a2b2429c5d21c0bc2a23cdf51de76b50
#
_entry.id   a2b2429c5d21c0bc2a23cdf51de76b50
#
_cell.length_a   1.000
_cell.length_b   1.000
_cell.length_c   1.000
_cell.angle_alpha   90.00
_cell.angle_beta   90.00
_cell.angle_gamma   90.00
#
_symmetry.space_group_name_H-M   'P 1'
#
loop_
_entity.id
_entity.type
_entity.pdbx_description
1 polymer ?
#
loop_
_entity_poly.entity_id
_entity_poly.type
_entity_poly.pdbx_seq_one_letter_code
_entity_poly.pdbx_strand_id
1 'polypeptide(L)'
;MENSTMKTGNPVANEEDFQKVANKVSTITIIGNIALSLLKLFAGIVAHSNAMISDAIHSASDVFSTFVVIIGIRLASKKPDKEHPYGHERLECVAAIVLAIVLLITGLGIGIEAFKTILQGNSDNIQTPGILALIAAIISIASKEAMYWYTRYHAKRIDSSALMADAWHHHSDAFSSIGALVGIAGSRLGFPIMDSIASLVIFVFIVKAASDIFKDAIDKMVDHSCDEEMETQLRTCVMRNPNVHKIDVLRTRIFGNKIYVDVEIALDGSITLQDAHDVAEKVHNDIEKTFPKVKHIMVHVNPAKS
;
A
#
# COMPACT_ATOMS: atom_id res chain seq x y z
N MET A 1 -43.36 25.12 -15.35
CA MET A 1 -43.14 23.74 -15.82
C MET A 1 -41.78 23.70 -16.50
N GLU A 2 -40.77 23.38 -15.75
CA GLU A 2 -39.39 23.31 -16.26
C GLU A 2 -38.86 21.93 -15.84
N ASN A 3 -38.77 21.07 -16.85
CA ASN A 3 -38.26 19.69 -16.71
C ASN A 3 -36.75 19.73 -16.46
N SER A 4 -36.36 19.56 -15.21
CA SER A 4 -34.97 19.24 -14.85
C SER A 4 -34.70 17.78 -15.26
N THR A 5 -34.10 17.59 -16.41
CA THR A 5 -33.54 16.31 -16.83
C THR A 5 -32.32 15.99 -15.96
N MET A 6 -32.52 15.07 -15.02
CA MET A 6 -31.42 14.37 -14.35
C MET A 6 -30.52 13.73 -15.42
N LYS A 7 -29.27 14.19 -15.46
CA LYS A 7 -28.20 13.51 -16.21
C LYS A 7 -28.05 12.12 -15.61
N THR A 8 -28.49 11.12 -16.34
CA THR A 8 -28.25 9.71 -16.08
C THR A 8 -26.75 9.49 -16.02
N GLY A 9 -26.27 9.08 -14.85
CA GLY A 9 -24.90 8.64 -14.65
C GLY A 9 -24.59 7.50 -15.64
N ASN A 10 -23.30 7.45 -16.06
CA ASN A 10 -22.76 6.35 -16.86
C ASN A 10 -23.17 5.00 -16.25
N PRO A 11 -23.51 3.99 -17.07
CA PRO A 11 -23.82 2.66 -16.57
C PRO A 11 -22.60 2.15 -15.78
N VAL A 12 -22.83 1.81 -14.51
CA VAL A 12 -21.86 1.13 -13.66
C VAL A 12 -21.36 -0.08 -14.45
N ALA A 13 -20.07 -0.08 -14.80
CA ALA A 13 -19.46 -1.21 -15.48
C ALA A 13 -19.77 -2.47 -14.67
N ASN A 14 -20.24 -3.53 -15.32
CA ASN A 14 -20.54 -4.80 -14.68
C ASN A 14 -19.34 -5.20 -13.82
N GLU A 15 -19.57 -5.68 -12.59
CA GLU A 15 -18.52 -6.04 -11.65
C GLU A 15 -17.48 -7.00 -12.24
N GLU A 16 -17.93 -7.87 -13.17
CA GLU A 16 -17.06 -8.71 -13.99
C GLU A 16 -16.15 -7.94 -14.97
N ASP A 17 -16.64 -6.87 -15.58
CA ASP A 17 -15.83 -6.03 -16.48
C ASP A 17 -14.83 -5.19 -15.70
N PHE A 18 -15.21 -4.72 -14.50
CA PHE A 18 -14.29 -4.04 -13.57
C PHE A 18 -13.11 -4.95 -13.21
N GLN A 19 -13.37 -6.18 -12.74
CA GLN A 19 -12.33 -7.13 -12.36
C GLN A 19 -11.44 -7.55 -13.53
N LYS A 20 -12.02 -7.77 -14.73
CA LYS A 20 -11.27 -8.12 -15.94
C LYS A 20 -10.30 -7.00 -16.34
N VAL A 21 -10.77 -5.75 -16.33
CA VAL A 21 -9.92 -4.60 -16.68
C VAL A 21 -8.84 -4.40 -15.63
N ALA A 22 -9.18 -4.43 -14.33
CA ALA A 22 -8.22 -4.28 -13.24
C ALA A 22 -7.12 -5.36 -13.30
N ASN A 23 -7.50 -6.64 -13.42
CA ASN A 23 -6.56 -7.75 -13.52
C ASN A 23 -5.64 -7.65 -14.76
N LYS A 24 -6.20 -7.25 -15.91
CA LYS A 24 -5.42 -7.06 -17.13
C LYS A 24 -4.37 -5.96 -16.98
N VAL A 25 -4.78 -4.80 -16.43
CA VAL A 25 -3.86 -3.68 -16.21
C VAL A 25 -2.76 -4.09 -15.25
N SER A 26 -3.10 -4.64 -14.08
CA SER A 26 -2.12 -5.08 -13.08
C SER A 26 -1.17 -6.15 -13.62
N THR A 27 -1.64 -7.11 -14.41
CA THR A 27 -0.78 -8.12 -15.03
C THR A 27 0.23 -7.49 -15.99
N ILE A 28 -0.22 -6.56 -16.84
CA ILE A 28 0.67 -5.87 -17.79
C ILE A 28 1.73 -5.05 -17.06
N THR A 29 1.35 -4.31 -16.01
CA THR A 29 2.29 -3.48 -15.24
C THR A 29 3.29 -4.33 -14.46
N ILE A 30 2.87 -5.45 -13.86
CA ILE A 30 3.77 -6.41 -13.19
C ILE A 30 4.80 -6.98 -14.16
N ILE A 31 4.38 -7.47 -15.33
CA ILE A 31 5.28 -8.01 -16.34
C ILE A 31 6.25 -6.91 -16.81
N GLY A 32 5.75 -5.71 -17.06
CA GLY A 32 6.55 -4.55 -17.43
C GLY A 32 7.61 -4.20 -16.38
N ASN A 33 7.22 -4.19 -15.10
CA ASN A 33 8.13 -3.92 -13.97
C ASN A 33 9.22 -4.99 -13.84
N ILE A 34 8.88 -6.27 -14.02
CA ILE A 34 9.86 -7.37 -14.03
C ILE A 34 10.87 -7.18 -15.17
N ALA A 35 10.37 -6.94 -16.37
CA ALA A 35 11.23 -6.74 -17.54
C ALA A 35 12.17 -5.53 -17.37
N LEU A 36 11.65 -4.42 -16.83
CA LEU A 36 12.46 -3.23 -16.54
C LEU A 36 13.50 -3.47 -15.45
N SER A 37 13.15 -4.16 -14.36
CA SER A 37 14.09 -4.49 -13.30
C SER A 37 15.26 -5.34 -13.82
N LEU A 38 14.97 -6.34 -14.65
CA LEU A 38 15.98 -7.17 -15.28
C LEU A 38 16.86 -6.38 -16.27
N LEU A 39 16.26 -5.51 -17.08
CA LEU A 39 16.98 -4.64 -18.01
C LEU A 39 17.95 -3.70 -17.26
N LYS A 40 17.46 -3.03 -16.21
CA LYS A 40 18.25 -2.14 -15.36
C LYS A 40 19.42 -2.89 -14.69
N LEU A 41 19.14 -4.07 -14.12
CA LEU A 41 20.15 -4.88 -13.45
C LEU A 41 21.24 -5.30 -14.43
N PHE A 42 20.86 -5.81 -15.60
CA PHE A 42 21.80 -6.18 -16.65
C PHE A 42 22.63 -4.98 -17.10
N ALA A 43 21.99 -3.86 -17.40
CA ALA A 43 22.69 -2.64 -17.82
C ALA A 43 23.61 -2.09 -16.74
N GLY A 44 23.19 -2.12 -15.47
CA GLY A 44 23.98 -1.67 -14.32
C GLY A 44 25.25 -2.50 -14.13
N ILE A 45 25.14 -3.81 -14.22
CA ILE A 45 26.28 -4.73 -14.10
C ILE A 45 27.27 -4.55 -15.27
N VAL A 46 26.77 -4.60 -16.51
CA VAL A 46 27.60 -4.50 -17.71
C VAL A 46 28.26 -3.13 -17.87
N ALA A 47 27.52 -2.08 -17.48
CA ALA A 47 28.01 -0.70 -17.58
C ALA A 47 28.74 -0.21 -16.32
N HIS A 48 28.89 -1.04 -15.30
CA HIS A 48 29.55 -0.70 -14.02
C HIS A 48 28.95 0.56 -13.35
N SER A 49 27.60 0.71 -13.33
CA SER A 49 26.92 1.82 -12.70
C SER A 49 26.23 1.42 -11.39
N ASN A 50 26.72 1.95 -10.29
CA ASN A 50 26.12 1.72 -8.97
C ASN A 50 24.72 2.37 -8.86
N ALA A 51 24.51 3.54 -9.47
CA ALA A 51 23.20 4.19 -9.51
C ALA A 51 22.19 3.33 -10.27
N MET A 52 22.56 2.73 -11.41
CA MET A 52 21.67 1.86 -12.18
C MET A 52 21.38 0.55 -11.45
N ILE A 53 22.37 -0.05 -10.77
CA ILE A 53 22.15 -1.23 -9.93
C ILE A 53 21.19 -0.89 -8.77
N SER A 54 21.38 0.26 -8.12
CA SER A 54 20.52 0.73 -7.03
C SER A 54 19.08 0.95 -7.50
N ASP A 55 18.90 1.56 -8.68
CA ASP A 55 17.58 1.78 -9.28
C ASP A 55 16.94 0.44 -9.74
N ALA A 56 17.74 -0.53 -10.21
CA ALA A 56 17.29 -1.88 -10.51
C ALA A 56 16.78 -2.62 -9.26
N ILE A 57 17.51 -2.53 -8.16
CA ILE A 57 17.15 -3.15 -6.88
C ILE A 57 15.87 -2.49 -6.32
N HIS A 58 15.76 -1.17 -6.41
CA HIS A 58 14.52 -0.46 -6.04
C HIS A 58 13.34 -0.99 -6.84
N SER A 59 13.44 -1.04 -8.16
CA SER A 59 12.36 -1.57 -9.02
C SER A 59 12.06 -3.06 -8.80
N ALA A 60 13.08 -3.88 -8.50
CA ALA A 60 12.89 -5.29 -8.13
C ALA A 60 12.18 -5.43 -6.78
N SER A 61 12.45 -4.52 -5.84
CA SER A 61 11.79 -4.46 -4.54
C SER A 61 10.29 -4.18 -4.67
N ASP A 62 9.88 -3.32 -5.60
CA ASP A 62 8.45 -3.02 -5.86
C ASP A 62 7.74 -4.27 -6.40
N VAL A 63 8.38 -4.99 -7.32
CA VAL A 63 7.86 -6.28 -7.83
C VAL A 63 7.77 -7.31 -6.71
N PHE A 64 8.81 -7.42 -5.88
CA PHE A 64 8.85 -8.36 -4.76
C PHE A 64 7.79 -8.02 -3.72
N SER A 65 7.56 -6.73 -3.43
CA SER A 65 6.46 -6.24 -2.58
C SER A 65 5.12 -6.76 -3.06
N THR A 66 4.85 -6.66 -4.34
CA THR A 66 3.60 -7.13 -4.94
C THR A 66 3.41 -8.65 -4.73
N PHE A 67 4.46 -9.46 -4.88
CA PHE A 67 4.39 -10.90 -4.62
C PHE A 67 4.15 -11.20 -3.14
N VAL A 68 4.83 -10.50 -2.24
CA VAL A 68 4.66 -10.68 -0.79
C VAL A 68 3.24 -10.33 -0.37
N VAL A 69 2.67 -9.24 -0.91
CA VAL A 69 1.28 -8.84 -0.66
C VAL A 69 0.32 -9.92 -1.17
N ILE A 70 0.50 -10.45 -2.39
CA ILE A 70 -0.35 -11.52 -2.93
C ILE A 70 -0.29 -12.77 -2.05
N ILE A 71 0.90 -13.19 -1.63
CA ILE A 71 1.09 -14.34 -0.73
C ILE A 71 0.46 -14.06 0.64
N GLY A 72 0.70 -12.87 1.19
CA GLY A 72 0.14 -12.41 2.46
C GLY A 72 -1.39 -12.48 2.45
N ILE A 73 -2.03 -11.91 1.41
CA ILE A 73 -3.49 -11.94 1.23
C ILE A 73 -4.01 -13.40 1.13
N ARG A 74 -3.32 -14.27 0.38
CA ARG A 74 -3.72 -15.69 0.28
C ARG A 74 -3.65 -16.43 1.62
N LEU A 75 -2.61 -16.18 2.40
CA LEU A 75 -2.46 -16.76 3.73
C LEU A 75 -3.49 -16.18 4.70
N ALA A 76 -3.70 -14.88 4.66
CA ALA A 76 -4.68 -14.17 5.47
C ALA A 76 -6.13 -14.57 5.16
N SER A 77 -6.41 -14.99 3.93
CA SER A 77 -7.75 -15.42 3.48
C SER A 77 -8.14 -16.83 3.95
N LYS A 78 -7.27 -17.53 4.67
CA LYS A 78 -7.63 -18.83 5.26
C LYS A 78 -8.74 -18.66 6.29
N LYS A 79 -9.73 -19.56 6.22
CA LYS A 79 -10.83 -19.58 7.20
C LYS A 79 -10.30 -19.83 8.61
N PRO A 80 -11.01 -19.34 9.63
CA PRO A 80 -10.74 -19.70 11.02
C PRO A 80 -10.64 -21.20 11.21
N ASP A 81 -9.69 -21.65 12.01
CA ASP A 81 -9.50 -23.04 12.41
C ASP A 81 -9.43 -23.17 13.94
N LYS A 82 -9.18 -24.37 14.45
CA LYS A 82 -9.13 -24.61 15.90
C LYS A 82 -7.97 -23.88 16.60
N GLU A 83 -6.86 -23.66 15.89
CA GLU A 83 -5.68 -22.99 16.43
C GLU A 83 -5.79 -21.46 16.28
N HIS A 84 -6.52 -21.00 15.25
CA HIS A 84 -6.73 -19.59 14.94
C HIS A 84 -8.23 -19.27 14.81
N PRO A 85 -8.98 -19.20 15.94
CA PRO A 85 -10.45 -19.01 15.93
C PRO A 85 -10.89 -17.67 15.31
N TYR A 86 -10.03 -16.64 15.36
CA TYR A 86 -10.32 -15.34 14.76
C TYR A 86 -9.91 -15.22 13.29
N GLY A 87 -9.22 -16.24 12.75
CA GLY A 87 -8.73 -16.27 11.38
C GLY A 87 -7.23 -15.96 11.27
N HIS A 88 -6.78 -15.78 10.05
CA HIS A 88 -5.35 -15.70 9.71
C HIS A 88 -4.95 -14.31 9.16
N GLU A 89 -5.81 -13.30 9.26
CA GLU A 89 -5.61 -11.99 8.62
C GLU A 89 -4.31 -11.29 9.04
N ARG A 90 -3.82 -11.53 10.25
CA ARG A 90 -2.53 -10.97 10.72
C ARG A 90 -1.31 -11.48 9.96
N LEU A 91 -1.43 -12.59 9.22
CA LEU A 91 -0.32 -13.08 8.39
C LEU A 91 0.05 -12.11 7.25
N GLU A 92 -0.86 -11.24 6.83
CA GLU A 92 -0.56 -10.14 5.91
C GLU A 92 0.45 -9.16 6.54
N CYS A 93 0.27 -8.80 7.80
CA CYS A 93 1.20 -7.93 8.53
C CYS A 93 2.58 -8.59 8.73
N VAL A 94 2.60 -9.90 9.04
CA VAL A 94 3.86 -10.67 9.15
C VAL A 94 4.62 -10.66 7.82
N ALA A 95 3.92 -10.89 6.71
CA ALA A 95 4.52 -10.83 5.38
C ALA A 95 5.11 -9.43 5.07
N ALA A 96 4.36 -8.36 5.41
CA ALA A 96 4.83 -6.99 5.24
C ALA A 96 6.07 -6.67 6.10
N ILE A 97 6.15 -7.17 7.34
CA ILE A 97 7.33 -7.03 8.20
C ILE A 97 8.55 -7.71 7.58
N VAL A 98 8.40 -8.96 7.10
CA VAL A 98 9.48 -9.69 6.43
C VAL A 98 9.98 -8.93 5.22
N LEU A 99 9.06 -8.40 4.40
CA LEU A 99 9.40 -7.55 3.26
C LEU A 99 10.20 -6.33 3.68
N ALA A 100 9.72 -5.57 4.66
CA ALA A 100 10.39 -4.37 5.14
C ALA A 100 11.81 -4.64 5.62
N ILE A 101 12.03 -5.77 6.31
CA ILE A 101 13.37 -6.20 6.76
C ILE A 101 14.28 -6.50 5.55
N VAL A 102 13.79 -7.22 4.55
CA VAL A 102 14.56 -7.53 3.33
C VAL A 102 14.94 -6.25 2.59
N LEU A 103 13.99 -5.32 2.43
CA LEU A 103 14.24 -4.00 1.81
C LEU A 103 15.28 -3.19 2.59
N LEU A 104 15.18 -3.18 3.91
CA LEU A 104 16.12 -2.46 4.78
C LEU A 104 17.54 -3.01 4.64
N ILE A 105 17.72 -4.34 4.71
CA ILE A 105 19.02 -4.98 4.55
C ILE A 105 19.63 -4.67 3.18
N THR A 106 18.82 -4.79 2.13
CA THR A 106 19.25 -4.52 0.75
C THR A 106 19.63 -3.05 0.57
N GLY A 107 18.79 -2.14 1.06
CA GLY A 107 19.07 -0.69 1.04
C GLY A 107 20.35 -0.34 1.78
N LEU A 108 20.55 -0.87 3.00
CA LEU A 108 21.77 -0.66 3.77
C LEU A 108 23.03 -1.13 3.02
N GLY A 109 22.96 -2.28 2.33
CA GLY A 109 24.06 -2.76 1.48
C GLY A 109 24.44 -1.74 0.41
N ILE A 110 23.46 -1.21 -0.32
CA ILE A 110 23.66 -0.16 -1.33
C ILE A 110 24.27 1.10 -0.71
N GLY A 111 23.70 1.57 0.42
CA GLY A 111 24.16 2.79 1.09
C GLY A 111 25.59 2.69 1.58
N ILE A 112 25.96 1.57 2.18
CA ILE A 112 27.32 1.32 2.67
C ILE A 112 28.32 1.33 1.52
N GLU A 113 27.99 0.69 0.39
CA GLU A 113 28.89 0.65 -0.77
C GLU A 113 29.05 2.03 -1.40
N ALA A 114 27.96 2.76 -1.60
CA ALA A 114 27.99 4.13 -2.11
C ALA A 114 28.79 5.06 -1.18
N PHE A 115 28.59 4.94 0.13
CA PHE A 115 29.31 5.74 1.12
C PHE A 115 30.80 5.44 1.16
N LYS A 116 31.20 4.16 1.09
CA LYS A 116 32.61 3.76 0.98
C LYS A 116 33.27 4.36 -0.26
N THR A 117 32.60 4.29 -1.41
CA THR A 117 33.10 4.84 -2.66
C THR A 117 33.33 6.36 -2.55
N ILE A 118 32.43 7.08 -1.90
CA ILE A 118 32.55 8.52 -1.67
C ILE A 118 33.72 8.84 -0.72
N LEU A 119 33.85 8.09 0.39
CA LEU A 119 34.91 8.32 1.39
C LEU A 119 36.30 8.00 0.87
N GLN A 120 36.44 6.98 0.05
CA GLN A 120 37.74 6.58 -0.49
C GLN A 120 38.37 7.64 -1.42
N GLY A 121 37.55 8.60 -1.92
CA GLY A 121 38.01 9.81 -2.60
C GLY A 121 38.90 9.59 -3.84
N ASN A 122 39.17 8.36 -4.20
CA ASN A 122 40.04 7.99 -5.32
C ASN A 122 39.25 8.08 -6.63
N SER A 123 39.08 9.32 -7.11
CA SER A 123 38.43 9.58 -8.40
C SER A 123 39.02 8.78 -9.54
N ASP A 124 40.33 8.44 -9.45
CA ASP A 124 41.06 7.72 -10.47
C ASP A 124 40.67 6.23 -10.59
N ASN A 125 40.04 5.64 -9.55
CA ASN A 125 39.59 4.25 -9.55
C ASN A 125 38.07 4.09 -9.75
N ILE A 126 37.29 5.19 -9.80
CA ILE A 126 35.87 5.12 -10.07
C ILE A 126 35.65 4.97 -11.57
N GLN A 127 35.18 3.80 -11.99
CA GLN A 127 34.84 3.56 -13.39
C GLN A 127 33.68 4.47 -13.81
N THR A 128 33.82 5.22 -14.89
CA THR A 128 32.72 5.96 -15.48
C THR A 128 31.67 4.99 -16.04
N PRO A 129 30.39 5.12 -15.65
CA PRO A 129 29.36 4.22 -16.16
C PRO A 129 29.30 4.16 -17.67
N GLY A 130 29.15 2.97 -18.22
CA GLY A 130 28.99 2.76 -19.66
C GLY A 130 27.73 3.43 -20.22
N ILE A 131 27.72 3.72 -21.52
CA ILE A 131 26.56 4.34 -22.20
C ILE A 131 25.29 3.50 -22.10
N LEU A 132 25.44 2.19 -21.92
CA LEU A 132 24.29 1.27 -21.72
C LEU A 132 23.47 1.59 -20.50
N ALA A 133 24.08 2.03 -19.39
CA ALA A 133 23.36 2.48 -18.21
C ALA A 133 22.52 3.73 -18.49
N LEU A 134 23.05 4.69 -19.25
CA LEU A 134 22.33 5.89 -19.65
C LEU A 134 21.11 5.56 -20.52
N ILE A 135 21.28 4.67 -21.50
CA ILE A 135 20.19 4.22 -22.38
C ILE A 135 19.12 3.49 -21.55
N ALA A 136 19.52 2.61 -20.64
CA ALA A 136 18.59 1.89 -19.76
C ALA A 136 17.81 2.83 -18.84
N ALA A 137 18.44 3.89 -18.30
CA ALA A 137 17.74 4.90 -17.50
C ALA A 137 16.67 5.63 -18.32
N ILE A 138 16.99 6.05 -19.54
CA ILE A 138 16.02 6.70 -20.44
C ILE A 138 14.85 5.77 -20.76
N ILE A 139 15.13 4.50 -21.11
CA ILE A 139 14.10 3.49 -21.38
C ILE A 139 13.23 3.27 -20.13
N SER A 140 13.85 3.23 -18.95
CA SER A 140 13.10 3.07 -17.69
C SER A 140 12.13 4.21 -17.46
N ILE A 141 12.58 5.46 -17.56
CA ILE A 141 11.73 6.64 -17.37
C ILE A 141 10.58 6.63 -18.37
N ALA A 142 10.87 6.42 -19.66
CA ALA A 142 9.86 6.38 -20.70
C ALA A 142 8.82 5.27 -20.48
N SER A 143 9.27 4.08 -20.02
CA SER A 143 8.39 2.95 -19.76
C SER A 143 7.53 3.17 -18.50
N LYS A 144 8.08 3.75 -17.43
CA LYS A 144 7.33 4.10 -16.22
C LYS A 144 6.28 5.18 -16.50
N GLU A 145 6.61 6.21 -17.29
CA GLU A 145 5.64 7.20 -17.75
C GLU A 145 4.55 6.58 -18.64
N ALA A 146 4.92 5.68 -19.56
CA ALA A 146 3.93 4.97 -20.37
C ALA A 146 2.98 4.13 -19.51
N MET A 147 3.50 3.42 -18.48
CA MET A 147 2.69 2.68 -17.52
C MET A 147 1.78 3.61 -16.71
N TYR A 148 2.28 4.77 -16.27
CA TYR A 148 1.46 5.78 -15.60
C TYR A 148 0.25 6.18 -16.43
N TRP A 149 0.46 6.60 -17.69
CA TRP A 149 -0.63 7.05 -18.55
C TRP A 149 -1.60 5.92 -18.90
N TYR A 150 -1.08 4.71 -19.12
CA TYR A 150 -1.89 3.50 -19.40
C TYR A 150 -2.78 3.16 -18.19
N THR A 151 -2.19 3.04 -17.00
CA THR A 151 -2.92 2.70 -15.77
C THR A 151 -3.92 3.79 -15.41
N ARG A 152 -3.53 5.08 -15.49
CA ARG A 152 -4.41 6.22 -15.23
C ARG A 152 -5.62 6.26 -16.17
N TYR A 153 -5.43 5.96 -17.44
CA TYR A 153 -6.53 5.90 -18.42
C TYR A 153 -7.58 4.85 -18.01
N HIS A 154 -7.13 3.64 -17.68
CA HIS A 154 -8.02 2.56 -17.26
C HIS A 154 -8.61 2.81 -15.86
N ALA A 155 -7.85 3.35 -14.92
CA ALA A 155 -8.33 3.73 -13.60
C ALA A 155 -9.51 4.71 -13.66
N LYS A 156 -9.41 5.75 -14.50
CA LYS A 156 -10.50 6.71 -14.73
C LYS A 156 -11.72 6.07 -15.40
N ARG A 157 -11.49 5.11 -16.31
CA ARG A 157 -12.56 4.45 -17.05
C ARG A 157 -13.45 3.58 -16.16
N ILE A 158 -12.85 2.91 -15.16
CA ILE A 158 -13.57 2.00 -14.25
C ILE A 158 -13.77 2.61 -12.86
N ASP A 159 -13.44 3.90 -12.67
CA ASP A 159 -13.52 4.64 -11.39
C ASP A 159 -12.82 3.90 -10.23
N SER A 160 -11.60 3.40 -10.48
CA SER A 160 -10.81 2.65 -9.50
C SER A 160 -9.76 3.53 -8.82
N SER A 161 -9.95 3.82 -7.53
CA SER A 161 -8.98 4.52 -6.70
C SER A 161 -7.69 3.73 -6.53
N ALA A 162 -7.78 2.40 -6.44
CA ALA A 162 -6.63 1.52 -6.31
C ALA A 162 -5.72 1.57 -7.55
N LEU A 163 -6.29 1.46 -8.77
CA LEU A 163 -5.51 1.63 -9.99
C LEU A 163 -4.99 3.05 -10.17
N MET A 164 -5.71 4.06 -9.66
CA MET A 164 -5.21 5.43 -9.68
C MET A 164 -4.00 5.61 -8.78
N ALA A 165 -3.99 4.99 -7.60
CA ALA A 165 -2.83 4.95 -6.71
C ALA A 165 -1.63 4.24 -7.35
N ASP A 166 -1.86 3.09 -8.02
CA ASP A 166 -0.84 2.36 -8.77
C ASP A 166 -0.26 3.20 -9.91
N ALA A 167 -1.09 3.95 -10.63
CA ALA A 167 -0.61 4.90 -11.64
C ALA A 167 0.33 5.95 -11.04
N TRP A 168 -0.04 6.59 -9.93
CA TRP A 168 0.81 7.56 -9.26
C TRP A 168 2.10 6.95 -8.72
N HIS A 169 2.08 5.67 -8.31
CA HIS A 169 3.26 4.92 -7.94
C HIS A 169 4.26 4.82 -9.12
N HIS A 170 3.78 4.42 -10.31
CA HIS A 170 4.63 4.39 -11.51
C HIS A 170 5.23 5.76 -11.85
N HIS A 171 4.49 6.84 -11.65
CA HIS A 171 5.00 8.20 -11.86
C HIS A 171 6.09 8.55 -10.85
N SER A 172 5.92 8.18 -9.57
CA SER A 172 6.93 8.37 -8.53
C SER A 172 8.21 7.57 -8.81
N ASP A 173 8.08 6.34 -9.33
CA ASP A 173 9.24 5.51 -9.72
C ASP A 173 10.03 6.13 -10.89
N ALA A 174 9.36 6.86 -11.79
CA ALA A 174 10.04 7.60 -12.84
C ALA A 174 10.99 8.66 -12.27
N PHE A 175 10.63 9.33 -11.16
CA PHE A 175 11.53 10.29 -10.50
C PHE A 175 12.76 9.61 -9.89
N SER A 176 12.64 8.40 -9.34
CA SER A 176 13.81 7.62 -8.88
C SER A 176 14.77 7.33 -10.03
N SER A 177 14.24 6.89 -11.17
CA SER A 177 15.05 6.65 -12.38
C SER A 177 15.67 7.93 -12.96
N ILE A 178 15.02 9.11 -12.81
CA ILE A 178 15.63 10.42 -13.15
C ILE A 178 16.84 10.69 -12.27
N GLY A 179 16.75 10.39 -10.96
CA GLY A 179 17.90 10.50 -10.05
C GLY A 179 19.10 9.67 -10.52
N ALA A 180 18.86 8.41 -10.90
CA ALA A 180 19.88 7.54 -11.47
C ALA A 180 20.45 8.11 -12.79
N LEU A 181 19.59 8.60 -13.69
CA LEU A 181 20.01 9.23 -14.96
C LEU A 181 20.95 10.42 -14.72
N VAL A 182 20.60 11.30 -13.78
CA VAL A 182 21.43 12.48 -13.44
C VAL A 182 22.78 12.05 -12.88
N GLY A 183 22.80 11.04 -11.99
CA GLY A 183 24.05 10.48 -11.45
C GLY A 183 24.95 9.90 -12.54
N ILE A 184 24.40 9.07 -13.42
CA ILE A 184 25.13 8.46 -14.54
C ILE A 184 25.63 9.52 -15.52
N ALA A 185 24.79 10.47 -15.91
CA ALA A 185 25.15 11.56 -16.83
C ALA A 185 26.25 12.44 -16.23
N GLY A 186 26.12 12.84 -14.96
CA GLY A 186 27.14 13.61 -14.26
C GLY A 186 28.48 12.89 -14.15
N SER A 187 28.47 11.59 -13.87
CA SER A 187 29.68 10.77 -13.85
C SER A 187 30.36 10.75 -15.21
N ARG A 188 29.62 10.65 -16.31
CA ARG A 188 30.13 10.69 -17.67
C ARG A 188 30.66 12.07 -18.13
N LEU A 189 30.15 13.14 -17.53
CA LEU A 189 30.58 14.52 -17.77
C LEU A 189 31.87 14.90 -17.00
N GLY A 190 32.51 13.96 -16.33
CA GLY A 190 33.77 14.17 -15.62
C GLY A 190 33.64 14.31 -14.10
N PHE A 191 32.48 13.98 -13.54
CA PHE A 191 32.26 13.95 -12.11
C PHE A 191 31.92 12.53 -11.62
N PRO A 192 32.90 11.58 -11.58
CA PRO A 192 32.67 10.15 -11.31
C PRO A 192 31.87 9.88 -10.02
N ILE A 193 32.02 10.76 -9.02
CA ILE A 193 31.35 10.65 -7.73
C ILE A 193 29.80 10.80 -7.82
N MET A 194 29.27 11.39 -8.89
CA MET A 194 27.85 11.64 -9.07
C MET A 194 27.01 10.35 -9.11
N ASP A 195 27.56 9.26 -9.68
CA ASP A 195 26.89 7.95 -9.69
C ASP A 195 26.71 7.41 -8.27
N SER A 196 27.73 7.53 -7.42
CA SER A 196 27.67 7.11 -6.01
C SER A 196 26.74 8.02 -5.17
N ILE A 197 26.71 9.32 -5.46
CA ILE A 197 25.77 10.25 -4.80
C ILE A 197 24.33 9.89 -5.16
N ALA A 198 24.05 9.61 -6.43
CA ALA A 198 22.71 9.16 -6.85
C ALA A 198 22.31 7.86 -6.15
N SER A 199 23.22 6.89 -6.03
CA SER A 199 22.99 5.64 -5.27
C SER A 199 22.67 5.92 -3.80
N LEU A 200 23.34 6.89 -3.17
CA LEU A 200 23.06 7.27 -1.77
C LEU A 200 21.68 7.92 -1.61
N VAL A 201 21.24 8.73 -2.58
CA VAL A 201 19.90 9.31 -2.59
C VAL A 201 18.84 8.20 -2.72
N ILE A 202 19.03 7.26 -3.66
CA ILE A 202 18.13 6.12 -3.84
C ILE A 202 18.07 5.25 -2.57
N PHE A 203 19.20 5.01 -1.91
CA PHE A 203 19.26 4.34 -0.60
C PHE A 203 18.34 5.00 0.44
N VAL A 204 18.37 6.32 0.56
CA VAL A 204 17.51 7.04 1.52
C VAL A 204 16.01 6.79 1.23
N PHE A 205 15.62 6.78 -0.05
CA PHE A 205 14.25 6.46 -0.43
C PHE A 205 13.88 5.01 -0.10
N ILE A 206 14.77 4.04 -0.34
CA ILE A 206 14.53 2.62 0.00
C ILE A 206 14.36 2.46 1.52
N VAL A 207 15.23 3.06 2.32
CA VAL A 207 15.16 2.99 3.79
C VAL A 207 13.86 3.63 4.31
N LYS A 208 13.47 4.77 3.73
CA LYS A 208 12.20 5.41 4.09
C LYS A 208 11.01 4.50 3.76
N ALA A 209 10.94 3.95 2.55
CA ALA A 209 9.87 3.05 2.16
C ALA A 209 9.80 1.80 3.06
N ALA A 210 10.95 1.18 3.36
CA ALA A 210 11.03 0.05 4.27
C ALA A 210 10.53 0.41 5.68
N SER A 211 10.89 1.60 6.18
CA SER A 211 10.46 2.08 7.50
C SER A 211 8.95 2.35 7.55
N ASP A 212 8.38 2.93 6.49
CA ASP A 212 6.95 3.22 6.39
C ASP A 212 6.14 1.90 6.34
N ILE A 213 6.57 0.90 5.54
CA ILE A 213 5.96 -0.44 5.48
C ILE A 213 6.04 -1.13 6.85
N PHE A 214 7.22 -1.08 7.48
CA PHE A 214 7.43 -1.71 8.79
C PHE A 214 6.52 -1.11 9.85
N LYS A 215 6.44 0.21 9.91
CA LYS A 215 5.59 0.94 10.86
C LYS A 215 4.12 0.61 10.65
N ASP A 216 3.60 0.69 9.42
CA ASP A 216 2.20 0.35 9.11
C ASP A 216 1.87 -1.10 9.52
N ALA A 217 2.77 -2.04 9.23
CA ALA A 217 2.56 -3.44 9.59
C ALA A 217 2.56 -3.67 11.11
N ILE A 218 3.45 -3.00 11.86
CA ILE A 218 3.48 -3.06 13.33
C ILE A 218 2.22 -2.41 13.91
N ASP A 219 1.84 -1.23 13.44
CA ASP A 219 0.64 -0.52 13.91
C ASP A 219 -0.61 -1.43 13.77
N LYS A 220 -0.77 -2.08 12.63
CA LYS A 220 -1.85 -3.06 12.41
C LYS A 220 -1.72 -4.32 13.27
N MET A 221 -0.49 -4.75 13.59
CA MET A 221 -0.25 -5.90 14.46
C MET A 221 -0.63 -5.62 15.92
N VAL A 222 -0.48 -4.37 16.39
CA VAL A 222 -0.80 -3.93 17.76
C VAL A 222 -2.18 -3.28 17.87
N ASP A 223 -3.12 -3.69 17.04
CA ASP A 223 -4.53 -3.29 17.11
C ASP A 223 -4.76 -1.79 16.88
N HIS A 224 -4.13 -1.22 15.86
CA HIS A 224 -4.37 0.16 15.44
C HIS A 224 -5.85 0.39 15.13
N SER A 225 -6.41 1.53 15.61
CA SER A 225 -7.80 1.91 15.36
C SER A 225 -8.04 2.27 13.89
N CYS A 226 -9.30 2.24 13.45
CA CYS A 226 -9.67 2.84 12.17
C CYS A 226 -9.52 4.37 12.21
N ASP A 227 -9.62 5.02 11.05
CA ASP A 227 -9.55 6.47 10.95
C ASP A 227 -10.75 7.18 11.63
N GLU A 228 -10.56 8.45 11.95
CA GLU A 228 -11.58 9.27 12.63
C GLU A 228 -12.88 9.38 11.83
N GLU A 229 -12.82 9.35 10.51
CA GLU A 229 -13.99 9.41 9.66
C GLU A 229 -14.84 8.14 9.82
N MET A 230 -14.22 6.96 9.76
CA MET A 230 -14.89 5.67 9.98
C MET A 230 -15.45 5.57 11.39
N GLU A 231 -14.69 6.00 12.41
CA GLU A 231 -15.18 6.02 13.80
C GLU A 231 -16.41 6.90 13.96
N THR A 232 -16.42 8.08 13.34
CA THR A 232 -17.56 9.01 13.36
C THR A 232 -18.78 8.41 12.67
N GLN A 233 -18.58 7.72 11.55
CA GLN A 233 -19.67 7.04 10.83
C GLN A 233 -20.23 5.88 11.64
N LEU A 234 -19.39 5.09 12.32
CA LEU A 234 -19.82 4.01 13.23
C LEU A 234 -20.64 4.57 14.39
N ARG A 235 -20.17 5.64 15.07
CA ARG A 235 -20.92 6.34 16.13
C ARG A 235 -22.28 6.80 15.65
N THR A 236 -22.31 7.42 14.48
CA THR A 236 -23.57 7.90 13.88
C THR A 236 -24.53 6.74 13.59
N CYS A 237 -24.02 5.61 13.11
CA CYS A 237 -24.82 4.41 12.84
C CYS A 237 -25.45 3.85 14.13
N VAL A 238 -24.67 3.70 15.18
CA VAL A 238 -25.14 3.22 16.50
C VAL A 238 -26.22 4.15 17.08
N MET A 239 -25.98 5.47 17.00
CA MET A 239 -26.91 6.49 17.56
C MET A 239 -28.19 6.66 16.74
N ARG A 240 -28.32 6.04 15.56
CA ARG A 240 -29.61 6.00 14.83
C ARG A 240 -30.67 5.17 15.53
N ASN A 241 -30.29 4.24 16.41
CA ASN A 241 -31.25 3.48 17.18
C ASN A 241 -31.82 4.34 18.32
N PRO A 242 -33.11 4.62 18.33
CA PRO A 242 -33.71 5.55 19.31
C PRO A 242 -33.64 5.05 20.76
N ASN A 243 -33.41 3.75 20.95
CA ASN A 243 -33.31 3.15 22.30
C ASN A 243 -31.87 3.26 22.85
N VAL A 244 -30.90 3.67 22.05
CA VAL A 244 -29.54 3.92 22.50
C VAL A 244 -29.42 5.34 23.03
N HIS A 245 -29.28 5.47 24.33
CA HIS A 245 -29.16 6.76 24.99
C HIS A 245 -27.76 7.36 24.81
N LYS A 246 -26.74 6.51 24.82
CA LYS A 246 -25.33 6.93 24.79
C LYS A 246 -24.42 5.79 24.36
N ILE A 247 -23.31 6.13 23.74
CA ILE A 247 -22.18 5.24 23.54
C ILE A 247 -21.15 5.50 24.66
N ASP A 248 -20.97 4.52 25.54
CA ASP A 248 -20.01 4.62 26.64
C ASP A 248 -18.57 4.39 26.15
N VAL A 249 -18.36 3.38 25.29
CA VAL A 249 -17.08 3.03 24.71
C VAL A 249 -17.31 2.66 23.24
N LEU A 250 -16.42 3.11 22.37
CA LEU A 250 -16.26 2.58 21.02
C LEU A 250 -14.78 2.36 20.81
N ARG A 251 -14.39 1.12 20.55
CA ARG A 251 -13.04 0.72 20.19
C ARG A 251 -13.09 0.00 18.85
N THR A 252 -12.16 0.33 18.02
CA THR A 252 -11.98 -0.32 16.72
C THR A 252 -10.57 -0.84 16.61
N ARG A 253 -10.37 -1.86 15.79
CA ARG A 253 -9.05 -2.35 15.42
C ARG A 253 -9.05 -2.85 14.00
N ILE A 254 -7.96 -2.55 13.29
CA ILE A 254 -7.73 -3.03 11.94
C ILE A 254 -7.07 -4.41 12.00
N PHE A 255 -7.64 -5.37 11.29
CA PHE A 255 -7.20 -6.74 11.23
C PHE A 255 -6.99 -7.13 9.75
N GLY A 256 -5.78 -6.93 9.23
CA GLY A 256 -5.53 -6.98 7.79
C GLY A 256 -6.34 -5.90 7.06
N ASN A 257 -7.24 -6.30 6.18
CA ASN A 257 -8.15 -5.41 5.46
C ASN A 257 -9.55 -5.31 6.11
N LYS A 258 -9.74 -5.89 7.29
CA LYS A 258 -11.01 -5.94 8.02
C LYS A 258 -10.96 -5.10 9.28
N ILE A 259 -12.14 -4.72 9.77
CA ILE A 259 -12.32 -3.94 10.99
C ILE A 259 -13.08 -4.79 12.00
N TYR A 260 -12.63 -4.75 13.24
CA TYR A 260 -13.31 -5.30 14.41
C TYR A 260 -13.77 -4.15 15.27
N VAL A 261 -15.00 -4.22 15.79
CA VAL A 261 -15.64 -3.17 16.54
C VAL A 261 -16.11 -3.72 17.89
N ASP A 262 -15.68 -3.08 18.96
CA ASP A 262 -16.18 -3.31 20.30
C ASP A 262 -16.92 -2.04 20.74
N VAL A 263 -18.23 -2.12 20.97
CA VAL A 263 -19.07 -0.97 21.35
C VAL A 263 -19.83 -1.26 22.62
N GLU A 264 -19.80 -0.31 23.55
CA GLU A 264 -20.62 -0.32 24.75
C GLU A 264 -21.71 0.74 24.62
N ILE A 265 -22.96 0.32 24.70
CA ILE A 265 -24.12 1.20 24.60
C ILE A 265 -24.87 1.24 25.91
N ALA A 266 -25.40 2.41 26.26
CA ALA A 266 -26.23 2.59 27.43
C ALA A 266 -27.71 2.59 27.02
N LEU A 267 -28.53 1.72 27.63
CA LEU A 267 -29.96 1.61 27.45
C LEU A 267 -30.68 1.89 28.77
N ASP A 268 -32.00 2.08 28.71
CA ASP A 268 -32.85 2.20 29.92
C ASP A 268 -32.70 0.94 30.79
N GLY A 269 -32.25 1.12 32.03
CA GLY A 269 -32.04 0.02 32.98
C GLY A 269 -33.32 -0.72 33.43
N SER A 270 -34.48 -0.23 33.06
CA SER A 270 -35.78 -0.82 33.41
C SER A 270 -36.30 -1.83 32.37
N ILE A 271 -35.70 -1.91 31.19
CA ILE A 271 -36.13 -2.82 30.13
C ILE A 271 -35.74 -4.26 30.43
N THR A 272 -36.45 -5.19 29.80
CA THR A 272 -36.13 -6.61 29.97
C THR A 272 -34.79 -6.98 29.30
N LEU A 273 -34.18 -8.09 29.73
CA LEU A 273 -32.99 -8.61 29.07
C LEU A 273 -33.24 -8.91 27.58
N GLN A 274 -34.45 -9.38 27.24
CA GLN A 274 -34.82 -9.66 25.86
C GLN A 274 -34.85 -8.37 25.02
N ASP A 275 -35.49 -7.31 25.52
CA ASP A 275 -35.55 -6.02 24.81
C ASP A 275 -34.15 -5.42 24.63
N ALA A 276 -33.28 -5.53 25.65
CA ALA A 276 -31.90 -5.07 25.57
C ALA A 276 -31.11 -5.84 24.55
N HIS A 277 -31.26 -7.17 24.46
CA HIS A 277 -30.63 -8.01 23.45
C HIS A 277 -31.11 -7.65 22.05
N ASP A 278 -32.40 -7.44 21.84
CA ASP A 278 -32.97 -7.08 20.54
C ASP A 278 -32.43 -5.72 20.04
N VAL A 279 -32.19 -4.76 20.94
CA VAL A 279 -31.52 -3.50 20.60
C VAL A 279 -30.06 -3.75 20.20
N ALA A 280 -29.31 -4.57 20.97
CA ALA A 280 -27.92 -4.88 20.67
C ALA A 280 -27.79 -5.61 19.32
N GLU A 281 -28.68 -6.57 19.04
CA GLU A 281 -28.71 -7.30 17.77
C GLU A 281 -29.05 -6.38 16.60
N LYS A 282 -29.96 -5.42 16.79
CA LYS A 282 -30.27 -4.42 15.77
C LYS A 282 -29.07 -3.54 15.47
N VAL A 283 -28.36 -3.04 16.48
CA VAL A 283 -27.13 -2.26 16.31
C VAL A 283 -26.08 -3.07 15.58
N HIS A 284 -25.88 -4.34 15.94
CA HIS A 284 -24.97 -5.27 15.28
C HIS A 284 -25.31 -5.39 13.79
N ASN A 285 -26.56 -5.72 13.47
CA ASN A 285 -27.02 -5.92 12.09
C ASN A 285 -26.93 -4.63 11.25
N ASP A 286 -27.20 -3.46 11.83
CA ASP A 286 -27.15 -2.17 11.15
C ASP A 286 -25.70 -1.83 10.78
N ILE A 287 -24.73 -2.12 11.65
CA ILE A 287 -23.31 -1.92 11.37
C ILE A 287 -22.83 -2.89 10.29
N GLU A 288 -23.12 -4.20 10.39
CA GLU A 288 -22.68 -5.17 9.38
C GLU A 288 -23.22 -4.84 7.97
N LYS A 289 -24.48 -4.40 7.89
CA LYS A 289 -25.10 -4.01 6.61
C LYS A 289 -24.51 -2.73 6.03
N THR A 290 -24.14 -1.78 6.90
CA THR A 290 -23.68 -0.45 6.48
C THR A 290 -22.17 -0.46 6.14
N PHE A 291 -21.39 -1.29 6.83
CA PHE A 291 -19.93 -1.31 6.73
C PHE A 291 -19.40 -2.70 6.32
N PRO A 292 -19.32 -3.02 5.03
CA PRO A 292 -18.86 -4.35 4.56
C PRO A 292 -17.42 -4.72 4.95
N LYS A 293 -16.62 -3.75 5.39
CA LYS A 293 -15.27 -3.99 5.93
C LYS A 293 -15.29 -4.48 7.37
N VAL A 294 -16.38 -4.26 8.11
CA VAL A 294 -16.52 -4.73 9.48
C VAL A 294 -16.80 -6.24 9.45
N LYS A 295 -15.91 -7.02 10.08
CA LYS A 295 -15.97 -8.48 10.12
C LYS A 295 -16.58 -9.00 11.41
N HIS A 296 -16.40 -8.27 12.49
CA HIS A 296 -16.86 -8.68 13.82
C HIS A 296 -17.25 -7.46 14.63
N ILE A 297 -18.38 -7.61 15.34
CA ILE A 297 -18.89 -6.60 16.24
C ILE A 297 -19.25 -7.25 17.56
N MET A 298 -18.75 -6.70 18.65
CA MET A 298 -19.20 -7.01 19.99
C MET A 298 -19.97 -5.81 20.54
N VAL A 299 -21.22 -6.03 20.87
CA VAL A 299 -22.08 -5.02 21.50
C VAL A 299 -22.29 -5.38 22.96
N HIS A 300 -21.77 -4.56 23.86
CA HIS A 300 -22.00 -4.66 25.30
C HIS A 300 -23.08 -3.64 25.70
N VAL A 301 -24.01 -4.07 26.54
CA VAL A 301 -25.13 -3.23 27.01
C VAL A 301 -24.93 -2.88 28.47
N ASN A 302 -24.91 -1.58 28.74
CA ASN A 302 -24.88 -1.00 30.09
C ASN A 302 -26.25 -0.38 30.45
N PRO A 303 -26.70 -0.42 31.71
CA PRO A 303 -27.80 0.36 32.14
C PRO A 303 -27.43 1.85 32.16
N ALA A 304 -28.25 2.71 31.57
CA ALA A 304 -28.03 4.16 31.62
C ALA A 304 -28.04 4.61 33.09
N LYS A 305 -27.01 5.31 33.54
CA LYS A 305 -27.00 5.93 34.85
C LYS A 305 -27.94 7.11 34.79
N SER A 306 -28.96 7.07 35.67
CA SER A 306 -29.90 8.17 35.91
C SER A 306 -29.18 9.47 36.33
#